data_86d7bdded128f25fadd698ac2bea6789
#
_entry.id   86d7bdded128f25fadd698ac2bea6789
#
_cell.length_a   1.000
_cell.length_b   1.000
_cell.length_c   1.000
_cell.angle_alpha   90.00
_cell.angle_beta   90.00
_cell.angle_gamma   90.00
#
_symmetry.space_group_name_H-M   'P 1'
#
loop_
_entity.id
_entity.type
_entity.pdbx_description
1 polymer ?
#
loop_
_entity_poly.entity_id
_entity_poly.type
_entity_poly.pdbx_seq_one_letter_code
_entity_poly.pdbx_strand_id
1 'polypeptide(L)'
;QGSLLNVDEVANALKGCDAVMHFAGKSLVGESVEKPDLYHLVNVDGTGILLDQMRKQSITKIVFSSSAATYGEPKVVPILETSETNPTNPYGATKLAIDHMITAEAAAHGISAASLRYFNVAGALKADRGWLAERHNPETHLIPNVLRSTTENPVKIFGTDWPTADGTCIRDYVHVIDLIDAHVKALASLGSTGHQIFNLGSGSGYSVREVIAAASAAIGHQIPFIDSPRRAGDPAVLIADISKAKTQLNWEPTRDMNTMVSDTLKSMA
;
A
#
# COMPACT_ATOMS: atom_id res chain seq x y z
N GLN A 1 21.90 4.75 -6.54
CA GLN A 1 21.58 4.33 -5.16
C GLN A 1 21.90 5.47 -4.21
N GLY A 2 21.01 5.75 -3.24
CA GLY A 2 21.17 6.84 -2.28
C GLY A 2 20.20 6.72 -1.11
N SER A 3 20.20 7.71 -0.23
CA SER A 3 19.36 7.77 0.96
C SER A 3 18.53 9.06 0.98
N LEU A 4 17.26 8.96 1.35
CA LEU A 4 16.41 10.13 1.62
C LEU A 4 16.97 11.04 2.73
N LEU A 5 17.80 10.49 3.62
CA LEU A 5 18.42 11.22 4.72
C LEU A 5 19.68 12.01 4.28
N ASN A 6 20.14 11.83 3.06
CA ASN A 6 21.28 12.56 2.50
C ASN A 6 20.79 13.68 1.57
N VAL A 7 20.90 14.91 2.05
CA VAL A 7 20.43 16.12 1.34
C VAL A 7 21.03 16.24 -0.06
N ASP A 8 22.34 15.99 -0.21
CA ASP A 8 23.05 16.13 -1.48
C ASP A 8 22.64 15.05 -2.49
N GLU A 9 22.41 13.81 -2.02
CA GLU A 9 21.95 12.72 -2.86
C GLU A 9 20.52 12.98 -3.37
N VAL A 10 19.64 13.46 -2.48
CA VAL A 10 18.27 13.86 -2.85
C VAL A 10 18.30 15.03 -3.84
N ALA A 11 19.08 16.07 -3.56
CA ALA A 11 19.23 17.22 -4.46
C ALA A 11 19.75 16.81 -5.84
N ASN A 12 20.74 15.90 -5.89
CA ASN A 12 21.27 15.39 -7.15
C ASN A 12 20.25 14.53 -7.91
N ALA A 13 19.46 13.69 -7.22
CA ALA A 13 18.44 12.87 -7.86
C ALA A 13 17.30 13.70 -8.47
N LEU A 14 17.02 14.86 -7.92
CA LEU A 14 15.96 15.75 -8.39
C LEU A 14 16.36 16.64 -9.59
N LYS A 15 17.65 16.73 -9.94
CA LYS A 15 18.10 17.59 -11.05
C LYS A 15 17.43 17.21 -12.36
N GLY A 16 16.75 18.20 -12.97
CA GLY A 16 16.06 18.04 -14.24
C GLY A 16 14.76 17.23 -14.18
N CYS A 17 14.23 17.00 -12.98
CA CYS A 17 12.93 16.36 -12.80
C CYS A 17 11.81 17.41 -12.79
N ASP A 18 10.67 17.10 -13.43
CA ASP A 18 9.47 17.93 -13.43
C ASP A 18 8.48 17.55 -12.32
N ALA A 19 8.59 16.34 -11.80
CA ALA A 19 7.68 15.77 -10.81
C ALA A 19 8.36 14.65 -10.01
N VAL A 20 7.78 14.29 -8.88
CA VAL A 20 8.23 13.18 -8.03
C VAL A 20 7.12 12.15 -7.87
N MET A 21 7.45 10.86 -8.05
CA MET A 21 6.69 9.74 -7.51
C MET A 21 7.44 9.18 -6.31
N HIS A 22 6.90 9.40 -5.10
CA HIS A 22 7.56 9.06 -3.86
C HIS A 22 7.13 7.71 -3.32
N PHE A 23 7.91 6.67 -3.62
CA PHE A 23 7.72 5.29 -3.12
C PHE A 23 8.65 4.94 -1.95
N ALA A 24 9.76 5.67 -1.81
CA ALA A 24 10.79 5.33 -0.85
C ALA A 24 10.30 5.47 0.59
N GLY A 25 10.61 4.47 1.42
CA GLY A 25 10.24 4.45 2.82
C GLY A 25 10.27 3.04 3.39
N LYS A 26 10.24 2.94 4.71
CA LYS A 26 10.06 1.67 5.42
C LYS A 26 8.58 1.31 5.49
N SER A 27 8.23 0.02 5.34
CA SER A 27 6.85 -0.44 5.13
C SER A 27 6.41 -1.60 6.04
N LEU A 28 7.30 -2.21 6.82
CA LEU A 28 6.98 -3.37 7.66
C LEU A 28 6.31 -2.93 8.97
N VAL A 29 5.02 -3.23 9.14
CA VAL A 29 4.24 -2.86 10.33
C VAL A 29 4.87 -3.42 11.61
N GLY A 30 5.26 -4.71 11.64
CA GLY A 30 5.90 -5.32 12.80
C GLY A 30 7.19 -4.61 13.19
N GLU A 31 8.11 -4.37 12.24
CA GLU A 31 9.36 -3.63 12.51
C GLU A 31 9.06 -2.20 13.01
N SER A 32 7.99 -1.57 12.55
CA SER A 32 7.65 -0.22 13.01
C SER A 32 7.30 -0.16 14.49
N VAL A 33 6.71 -1.21 15.04
CA VAL A 33 6.40 -1.31 16.48
C VAL A 33 7.67 -1.49 17.30
N GLU A 34 8.63 -2.27 16.79
CA GLU A 34 9.91 -2.51 17.45
C GLU A 34 10.87 -1.31 17.34
N LYS A 35 10.80 -0.56 16.23
CA LYS A 35 11.75 0.52 15.89
C LYS A 35 11.02 1.79 15.42
N PRO A 36 10.13 2.39 16.23
CA PRO A 36 9.31 3.53 15.81
C PRO A 36 10.14 4.73 15.38
N ASP A 37 11.25 5.03 16.08
CA ASP A 37 12.13 6.15 15.76
C ASP A 37 12.80 6.00 14.39
N LEU A 38 13.15 4.76 14.00
CA LEU A 38 13.71 4.48 12.68
C LEU A 38 12.68 4.75 11.56
N TYR A 39 11.40 4.43 11.81
CA TYR A 39 10.32 4.71 10.87
C TYR A 39 10.04 6.21 10.77
N HIS A 40 10.06 6.93 11.87
CA HIS A 40 9.94 8.40 11.86
C HIS A 40 11.10 9.02 11.07
N LEU A 41 12.34 8.70 11.42
CA LEU A 41 13.54 9.23 10.78
C LEU A 41 13.51 8.98 9.26
N VAL A 42 13.29 7.74 8.82
CA VAL A 42 13.37 7.41 7.38
C VAL A 42 12.16 7.95 6.61
N ASN A 43 10.95 7.75 7.14
CA ASN A 43 9.74 8.11 6.41
C ASN A 43 9.43 9.61 6.52
N VAL A 44 9.38 10.15 7.73
CA VAL A 44 8.93 11.53 7.97
C VAL A 44 10.06 12.52 7.70
N ASP A 45 11.21 12.38 8.38
CA ASP A 45 12.31 13.33 8.22
C ASP A 45 12.90 13.22 6.81
N GLY A 46 13.03 11.98 6.24
CA GLY A 46 13.45 11.77 4.87
C GLY A 46 12.51 12.43 3.85
N THR A 47 11.20 12.36 4.05
CA THR A 47 10.23 13.08 3.20
C THR A 47 10.32 14.60 3.39
N GLY A 48 10.60 15.07 4.61
CA GLY A 48 10.85 16.49 4.86
C GLY A 48 12.02 17.02 4.03
N ILE A 49 13.13 16.26 3.99
CA ILE A 49 14.29 16.60 3.14
C ILE A 49 13.88 16.61 1.64
N LEU A 50 13.12 15.62 1.19
CA LEU A 50 12.64 15.56 -0.19
C LEU A 50 11.81 16.81 -0.55
N LEU A 51 10.83 17.18 0.26
CA LEU A 51 9.98 18.35 0.03
C LEU A 51 10.78 19.67 0.03
N ASP A 52 11.76 19.81 0.95
CA ASP A 52 12.66 20.95 0.97
C ASP A 52 13.51 21.08 -0.33
N GLN A 53 14.04 19.93 -0.81
CA GLN A 53 14.83 19.92 -2.04
C GLN A 53 13.96 20.11 -3.30
N MET A 54 12.72 19.61 -3.32
CA MET A 54 11.73 19.91 -4.37
C MET A 54 11.48 21.42 -4.46
N ARG A 55 11.25 22.08 -3.33
CA ARG A 55 11.04 23.52 -3.26
C ARG A 55 12.24 24.30 -3.79
N LYS A 56 13.46 23.94 -3.37
CA LYS A 56 14.72 24.59 -3.84
C LYS A 56 14.93 24.47 -5.35
N GLN A 57 14.40 23.41 -5.97
CA GLN A 57 14.52 23.16 -7.40
C GLN A 57 13.24 23.50 -8.19
N SER A 58 12.25 24.14 -7.55
CA SER A 58 10.99 24.55 -8.16
C SER A 58 10.17 23.37 -8.72
N ILE A 59 10.31 22.18 -8.14
CA ILE A 59 9.51 20.99 -8.50
C ILE A 59 8.21 21.07 -7.72
N THR A 60 7.09 21.23 -8.40
CA THR A 60 5.79 21.51 -7.81
C THR A 60 4.80 20.35 -7.86
N LYS A 61 5.20 19.18 -8.36
CA LYS A 61 4.31 18.02 -8.52
C LYS A 61 4.82 16.82 -7.74
N ILE A 62 3.94 16.21 -6.91
CA ILE A 62 4.27 14.97 -6.19
C ILE A 62 3.09 14.01 -6.13
N VAL A 63 3.35 12.73 -6.40
CA VAL A 63 2.47 11.60 -6.08
C VAL A 63 3.12 10.80 -4.97
N PHE A 64 2.44 10.64 -3.85
CA PHE A 64 2.93 9.95 -2.67
C PHE A 64 2.24 8.60 -2.48
N SER A 65 3.05 7.56 -2.29
CA SER A 65 2.61 6.23 -1.88
C SER A 65 2.24 6.24 -0.38
N SER A 66 0.99 6.62 -0.08
CA SER A 66 0.41 6.56 1.26
C SER A 66 -0.11 5.14 1.57
N SER A 67 -0.97 4.96 2.56
CA SER A 67 -1.43 3.64 2.98
C SER A 67 -2.81 3.70 3.64
N ALA A 68 -3.60 2.64 3.47
CA ALA A 68 -4.81 2.40 4.26
C ALA A 68 -4.55 2.27 5.77
N ALA A 69 -3.31 1.98 6.18
CA ALA A 69 -2.92 1.94 7.59
C ALA A 69 -3.13 3.29 8.33
N THR A 70 -3.29 4.39 7.60
CA THR A 70 -3.65 5.71 8.15
C THR A 70 -5.03 5.71 8.83
N TYR A 71 -5.96 4.85 8.41
CA TYR A 71 -7.31 4.79 8.96
C TYR A 71 -7.41 4.01 10.28
N GLY A 72 -6.46 3.09 10.54
CA GLY A 72 -6.51 2.21 11.72
C GLY A 72 -7.72 1.26 11.69
N GLU A 73 -8.57 1.33 12.72
CA GLU A 73 -9.80 0.54 12.82
C GLU A 73 -11.02 1.38 12.39
N PRO A 74 -11.50 1.25 11.15
CA PRO A 74 -12.59 2.07 10.64
C PRO A 74 -13.92 1.68 11.27
N LYS A 75 -14.75 2.70 11.60
CA LYS A 75 -16.11 2.52 12.14
C LYS A 75 -17.12 2.18 11.04
N VAL A 76 -16.83 2.57 9.81
CA VAL A 76 -17.70 2.40 8.64
C VAL A 76 -16.90 1.83 7.48
N VAL A 77 -17.49 0.88 6.78
CA VAL A 77 -16.93 0.20 5.61
C VAL A 77 -18.01 0.20 4.52
N PRO A 78 -17.68 0.51 3.24
CA PRO A 78 -16.36 0.85 2.70
C PRO A 78 -15.79 2.16 3.24
N ILE A 79 -14.45 2.25 3.30
CA ILE A 79 -13.70 3.38 3.88
C ILE A 79 -13.59 4.49 2.84
N LEU A 80 -14.11 5.67 3.15
CA LEU A 80 -13.98 6.88 2.33
C LEU A 80 -12.67 7.60 2.64
N GLU A 81 -12.19 8.43 1.71
CA GLU A 81 -11.02 9.32 1.95
C GLU A 81 -11.27 10.36 3.05
N THR A 82 -12.54 10.65 3.32
CA THR A 82 -12.99 11.55 4.41
C THR A 82 -13.19 10.85 5.75
N SER A 83 -13.02 9.52 5.80
CA SER A 83 -13.10 8.76 7.05
C SER A 83 -12.04 9.21 8.04
N GLU A 84 -12.37 9.09 9.33
CA GLU A 84 -11.45 9.39 10.43
C GLU A 84 -10.13 8.62 10.25
N THR A 85 -9.01 9.30 10.45
CA THR A 85 -7.68 8.70 10.44
C THR A 85 -7.17 8.56 11.86
N ASN A 86 -6.95 7.31 12.29
CA ASN A 86 -6.47 6.97 13.63
C ASN A 86 -5.57 5.72 13.57
N PRO A 87 -4.33 5.88 13.06
CA PRO A 87 -3.43 4.77 12.83
C PRO A 87 -3.13 4.01 14.13
N THR A 88 -3.17 2.68 14.09
CA THR A 88 -2.94 1.79 15.24
C THR A 88 -1.49 1.33 15.38
N ASN A 89 -0.60 1.78 14.48
CA ASN A 89 0.81 1.42 14.49
C ASN A 89 1.70 2.57 13.98
N PRO A 90 3.01 2.57 14.33
CA PRO A 90 3.93 3.63 13.93
C PRO A 90 4.09 3.80 12.42
N TYR A 91 4.04 2.73 11.63
CA TYR A 91 4.07 2.83 10.16
C TYR A 91 2.90 3.66 9.63
N GLY A 92 1.67 3.34 10.04
CA GLY A 92 0.48 4.11 9.67
C GLY A 92 0.57 5.57 10.13
N ALA A 93 1.09 5.80 11.34
CA ALA A 93 1.31 7.15 11.87
C ALA A 93 2.29 7.96 11.02
N THR A 94 3.40 7.34 10.54
CA THR A 94 4.34 8.04 9.64
C THR A 94 3.71 8.37 8.28
N LYS A 95 2.89 7.48 7.72
CA LYS A 95 2.18 7.76 6.45
C LYS A 95 1.19 8.90 6.59
N LEU A 96 0.44 8.95 7.70
CA LEU A 96 -0.47 10.05 8.01
C LEU A 96 0.29 11.37 8.23
N ALA A 97 1.40 11.34 8.95
CA ALA A 97 2.24 12.54 9.16
C ALA A 97 2.71 13.12 7.80
N ILE A 98 3.10 12.26 6.86
CA ILE A 98 3.51 12.69 5.51
C ILE A 98 2.31 13.27 4.73
N ASP A 99 1.10 12.66 4.81
CA ASP A 99 -0.10 13.24 4.20
C ASP A 99 -0.33 14.68 4.71
N HIS A 100 -0.17 14.91 6.01
CA HIS A 100 -0.29 16.26 6.62
C HIS A 100 0.83 17.21 6.15
N MET A 101 2.08 16.74 6.06
CA MET A 101 3.20 17.54 5.56
C MET A 101 2.95 17.99 4.11
N ILE A 102 2.50 17.07 3.24
CA ILE A 102 2.17 17.40 1.85
C ILE A 102 1.01 18.39 1.77
N THR A 103 -0.01 18.24 2.63
CA THR A 103 -1.11 19.22 2.72
C THR A 103 -0.60 20.60 3.09
N ALA A 104 0.29 20.69 4.08
CA ALA A 104 0.90 21.95 4.51
C ALA A 104 1.77 22.58 3.41
N GLU A 105 2.59 21.77 2.71
CA GLU A 105 3.40 22.23 1.57
C GLU A 105 2.52 22.74 0.43
N ALA A 106 1.40 22.06 0.12
CA ALA A 106 0.47 22.51 -0.90
C ALA A 106 -0.15 23.88 -0.56
N ALA A 107 -0.53 24.07 0.71
CA ALA A 107 -1.10 25.33 1.17
C ALA A 107 -0.05 26.47 1.21
N ALA A 108 1.17 26.19 1.67
CA ALA A 108 2.20 27.22 1.88
C ALA A 108 2.99 27.56 0.61
N HIS A 109 3.23 26.58 -0.26
CA HIS A 109 4.16 26.70 -1.40
C HIS A 109 3.52 26.37 -2.76
N GLY A 110 2.21 26.08 -2.78
CA GLY A 110 1.45 25.92 -4.03
C GLY A 110 1.79 24.67 -4.84
N ILE A 111 2.28 23.61 -4.19
CA ILE A 111 2.48 22.34 -4.90
C ILE A 111 1.15 21.68 -5.26
N SER A 112 1.16 20.87 -6.32
CA SER A 112 0.08 19.98 -6.73
C SER A 112 0.44 18.56 -6.31
N ALA A 113 -0.38 17.95 -5.48
CA ALA A 113 -0.05 16.68 -4.83
C ALA A 113 -1.19 15.67 -4.86
N ALA A 114 -0.86 14.39 -4.94
CA ALA A 114 -1.77 13.29 -4.71
C ALA A 114 -1.17 12.27 -3.74
N SER A 115 -1.89 11.93 -2.67
CA SER A 115 -1.58 10.78 -1.81
C SER A 115 -2.47 9.61 -2.19
N LEU A 116 -1.86 8.47 -2.49
CA LEU A 116 -2.56 7.24 -2.83
C LEU A 116 -2.56 6.32 -1.62
N ARG A 117 -3.70 6.21 -0.93
CA ARG A 117 -3.91 5.31 0.21
C ARG A 117 -4.35 3.96 -0.31
N TYR A 118 -3.40 3.13 -0.68
CA TYR A 118 -3.71 1.80 -1.17
C TYR A 118 -3.75 0.75 -0.05
N PHE A 119 -4.54 -0.27 -0.31
CA PHE A 119 -4.73 -1.44 0.53
C PHE A 119 -3.66 -2.48 0.22
N ASN A 120 -3.94 -3.78 0.34
CA ASN A 120 -2.90 -4.78 0.14
C ASN A 120 -2.53 -4.90 -1.35
N VAL A 121 -1.27 -4.67 -1.66
CA VAL A 121 -0.76 -4.84 -3.01
C VAL A 121 -0.42 -6.30 -3.24
N ALA A 122 -0.78 -6.82 -4.41
CA ALA A 122 -0.55 -8.22 -4.78
C ALA A 122 -0.23 -8.36 -6.27
N GLY A 123 0.13 -9.57 -6.68
CA GLY A 123 0.49 -9.87 -8.05
C GLY A 123 1.94 -9.49 -8.38
N ALA A 124 2.28 -9.62 -9.65
CA ALA A 124 3.60 -9.33 -10.19
C ALA A 124 3.49 -8.85 -11.63
N LEU A 125 4.50 -8.12 -12.10
CA LEU A 125 4.60 -7.69 -13.50
C LEU A 125 5.60 -8.57 -14.25
N LYS A 126 5.16 -9.19 -15.35
CA LYS A 126 6.07 -9.80 -16.31
C LYS A 126 6.67 -8.72 -17.20
N ALA A 127 7.99 -8.54 -17.09
CA ALA A 127 8.78 -7.67 -17.93
C ALA A 127 9.68 -8.48 -18.88
N ASP A 128 10.34 -7.83 -19.82
CA ASP A 128 11.22 -8.48 -20.81
C ASP A 128 12.34 -9.32 -20.17
N ARG A 129 12.84 -8.87 -19.01
CA ARG A 129 13.94 -9.50 -18.27
C ARG A 129 13.49 -10.44 -17.14
N GLY A 130 12.21 -10.83 -17.10
CA GLY A 130 11.64 -11.68 -16.07
C GLY A 130 10.56 -11.01 -15.24
N TRP A 131 10.27 -11.53 -14.06
CA TRP A 131 9.22 -11.03 -13.19
C TRP A 131 9.72 -9.93 -12.24
N LEU A 132 8.97 -8.84 -12.15
CA LEU A 132 9.07 -7.84 -11.09
C LEU A 132 8.00 -8.17 -10.05
N ALA A 133 8.41 -8.59 -8.87
CA ALA A 133 7.55 -9.13 -7.84
C ALA A 133 7.97 -8.69 -6.45
N GLU A 134 7.10 -8.98 -5.48
CA GLU A 134 7.35 -8.86 -4.06
C GLU A 134 8.62 -9.62 -3.63
N ARG A 135 9.48 -8.99 -2.83
CA ARG A 135 10.76 -9.57 -2.38
C ARG A 135 11.09 -9.20 -0.93
N HIS A 136 10.08 -9.03 -0.08
CA HIS A 136 10.33 -8.77 1.34
C HIS A 136 11.04 -9.96 2.02
N ASN A 137 11.94 -9.61 2.92
CA ASN A 137 12.61 -10.57 3.80
C ASN A 137 12.72 -9.96 5.22
N PRO A 138 11.97 -10.49 6.22
CA PRO A 138 11.01 -11.59 6.11
C PRO A 138 9.76 -11.20 5.31
N GLU A 139 9.13 -12.20 4.66
CA GLU A 139 7.85 -12.03 3.98
C GLU A 139 6.70 -11.99 4.99
N THR A 140 5.83 -10.98 4.88
CA THR A 140 4.71 -10.77 5.79
C THR A 140 3.34 -10.73 5.11
N HIS A 141 3.31 -10.66 3.77
CA HIS A 141 2.07 -10.59 3.00
C HIS A 141 1.40 -11.96 2.86
N LEU A 142 0.06 -11.96 2.85
CA LEU A 142 -0.73 -13.19 2.88
C LEU A 142 -0.50 -14.05 1.64
N ILE A 143 -0.63 -13.51 0.44
CA ILE A 143 -0.58 -14.31 -0.81
C ILE A 143 0.77 -15.03 -0.97
N PRO A 144 1.94 -14.37 -0.85
CA PRO A 144 3.21 -15.08 -0.89
C PRO A 144 3.36 -16.16 0.19
N ASN A 145 2.89 -15.89 1.41
CA ASN A 145 2.96 -16.87 2.50
C ASN A 145 2.04 -18.06 2.26
N VAL A 146 0.85 -17.85 1.72
CA VAL A 146 -0.07 -18.91 1.34
C VAL A 146 0.55 -19.80 0.24
N LEU A 147 1.15 -19.20 -0.79
CA LEU A 147 1.78 -19.92 -1.88
C LEU A 147 3.05 -20.71 -1.48
N ARG A 148 3.73 -20.30 -0.39
CA ARG A 148 4.90 -20.99 0.17
C ARG A 148 4.56 -22.00 1.25
N SER A 149 3.27 -22.14 1.59
CA SER A 149 2.83 -23.02 2.66
C SER A 149 3.08 -24.49 2.33
N THR A 150 3.54 -25.25 3.31
CA THR A 150 3.76 -26.70 3.24
C THR A 150 3.09 -27.39 4.42
N THR A 151 3.01 -28.70 4.40
CA THR A 151 2.47 -29.50 5.52
C THR A 151 3.29 -29.28 6.81
N GLU A 152 4.60 -29.08 6.69
CA GLU A 152 5.51 -28.81 7.82
C GLU A 152 5.42 -27.34 8.29
N ASN A 153 5.02 -26.43 7.38
CA ASN A 153 4.88 -25.01 7.68
C ASN A 153 3.54 -24.48 7.10
N PRO A 154 2.40 -24.83 7.70
CA PRO A 154 1.08 -24.43 7.24
C PRO A 154 0.84 -22.93 7.44
N VAL A 155 0.04 -22.32 6.56
CA VAL A 155 -0.36 -20.93 6.76
C VAL A 155 -1.27 -20.79 7.99
N LYS A 156 -1.07 -19.70 8.75
CA LYS A 156 -1.89 -19.41 9.94
C LYS A 156 -3.06 -18.51 9.58
N ILE A 157 -4.29 -18.93 9.91
CA ILE A 157 -5.50 -18.10 9.85
C ILE A 157 -5.68 -17.44 11.21
N PHE A 158 -5.50 -16.13 11.30
CA PHE A 158 -5.58 -15.39 12.56
C PHE A 158 -7.02 -14.94 12.86
N GLY A 159 -7.71 -15.73 13.67
CA GLY A 159 -9.13 -15.60 14.01
C GLY A 159 -10.03 -16.24 12.97
N THR A 160 -10.94 -17.10 13.46
CA THR A 160 -11.95 -17.81 12.67
C THR A 160 -13.38 -17.54 13.20
N ASP A 161 -13.48 -16.56 14.08
CA ASP A 161 -14.69 -16.13 14.79
C ASP A 161 -15.03 -14.65 14.51
N TRP A 162 -14.50 -14.07 13.43
CA TRP A 162 -14.84 -12.71 13.01
C TRP A 162 -16.30 -12.62 12.54
N PRO A 163 -16.97 -11.45 12.70
CA PRO A 163 -18.33 -11.24 12.22
C PRO A 163 -18.36 -11.06 10.68
N THR A 164 -17.90 -12.06 9.97
CA THR A 164 -17.81 -12.15 8.50
C THR A 164 -18.45 -13.45 8.03
N ALA A 165 -18.71 -13.60 6.74
CA ALA A 165 -19.44 -14.74 6.20
C ALA A 165 -18.79 -16.11 6.50
N ASP A 166 -17.44 -16.18 6.49
CA ASP A 166 -16.68 -17.42 6.72
C ASP A 166 -15.88 -17.41 8.04
N GLY A 167 -16.10 -16.39 8.87
CA GLY A 167 -15.44 -16.21 10.15
C GLY A 167 -14.01 -15.68 10.07
N THR A 168 -13.43 -15.47 8.87
CA THR A 168 -12.09 -14.92 8.71
C THR A 168 -12.13 -13.44 8.34
N CYS A 169 -11.06 -12.69 8.66
CA CYS A 169 -11.02 -11.25 8.35
C CYS A 169 -11.01 -10.99 6.84
N ILE A 170 -11.61 -9.87 6.44
CA ILE A 170 -11.67 -9.42 5.04
C ILE A 170 -10.68 -8.27 4.83
N ARG A 171 -9.91 -8.37 3.77
CA ARG A 171 -8.96 -7.32 3.33
C ARG A 171 -9.20 -6.98 1.87
N ASP A 172 -9.01 -5.73 1.53
CA ASP A 172 -9.02 -5.28 0.15
C ASP A 172 -7.63 -5.46 -0.47
N TYR A 173 -7.63 -5.74 -1.77
CA TYR A 173 -6.42 -5.99 -2.55
C TYR A 173 -6.44 -5.20 -3.85
N VAL A 174 -5.26 -4.83 -4.32
CA VAL A 174 -5.06 -4.21 -5.63
C VAL A 174 -3.87 -4.86 -6.32
N HIS A 175 -4.03 -5.19 -7.59
CA HIS A 175 -2.90 -5.71 -8.38
C HIS A 175 -1.85 -4.63 -8.59
N VAL A 176 -0.56 -4.97 -8.48
CA VAL A 176 0.54 -4.01 -8.62
C VAL A 176 0.48 -3.23 -9.94
N ILE A 177 0.05 -3.85 -11.04
CA ILE A 177 -0.08 -3.17 -12.34
C ILE A 177 -1.21 -2.13 -12.31
N ASP A 178 -2.36 -2.46 -11.72
CA ASP A 178 -3.48 -1.51 -11.57
C ASP A 178 -3.09 -0.36 -10.63
N LEU A 179 -2.31 -0.65 -9.59
CA LEU A 179 -1.77 0.36 -8.69
C LEU A 179 -0.82 1.34 -9.42
N ILE A 180 0.09 0.83 -10.27
CA ILE A 180 1.00 1.69 -11.04
C ILE A 180 0.22 2.53 -12.06
N ASP A 181 -0.81 1.99 -12.71
CA ASP A 181 -1.70 2.78 -13.57
C ASP A 181 -2.35 3.94 -12.80
N ALA A 182 -2.81 3.70 -11.56
CA ALA A 182 -3.32 4.75 -10.70
C ALA A 182 -2.28 5.84 -10.40
N HIS A 183 -1.02 5.47 -10.16
CA HIS A 183 0.07 6.45 -9.96
C HIS A 183 0.30 7.33 -11.19
N VAL A 184 0.31 6.72 -12.38
CA VAL A 184 0.47 7.46 -13.64
C VAL A 184 -0.71 8.40 -13.88
N LYS A 185 -1.94 7.93 -13.67
CA LYS A 185 -3.15 8.74 -13.81
C LYS A 185 -3.21 9.87 -12.77
N ALA A 186 -2.82 9.59 -11.52
CA ALA A 186 -2.72 10.61 -10.49
C ALA A 186 -1.70 11.69 -10.87
N LEU A 187 -0.51 11.32 -11.35
CA LEU A 187 0.48 12.29 -11.84
C LEU A 187 -0.05 13.13 -13.00
N ALA A 188 -0.72 12.51 -13.96
CA ALA A 188 -1.30 13.20 -15.11
C ALA A 188 -2.44 14.17 -14.70
N SER A 189 -3.14 13.90 -13.60
CA SER A 189 -4.22 14.76 -13.08
C SER A 189 -3.71 15.99 -12.31
N LEU A 190 -2.42 16.02 -11.94
CA LEU A 190 -1.82 17.14 -11.19
C LEU A 190 -1.70 18.39 -12.09
N GLY A 191 -2.55 19.37 -11.84
CA GLY A 191 -2.57 20.62 -12.65
C GLY A 191 -2.87 21.88 -11.83
N SER A 192 -3.70 21.79 -10.81
CA SER A 192 -3.97 22.88 -9.87
C SER A 192 -3.27 22.64 -8.53
N THR A 193 -2.94 23.73 -7.85
CA THR A 193 -2.37 23.67 -6.48
C THR A 193 -3.36 22.98 -5.53
N GLY A 194 -2.82 22.21 -4.60
CA GLY A 194 -3.61 21.50 -3.60
C GLY A 194 -3.17 20.06 -3.41
N HIS A 195 -3.76 19.41 -2.44
CA HIS A 195 -3.50 18.00 -2.12
C HIS A 195 -4.77 17.17 -2.25
N GLN A 196 -4.72 16.15 -3.09
CA GLN A 196 -5.78 15.18 -3.28
C GLN A 196 -5.41 13.86 -2.62
N ILE A 197 -6.37 13.20 -1.99
CA ILE A 197 -6.19 11.85 -1.43
C ILE A 197 -7.11 10.90 -2.20
N PHE A 198 -6.61 9.71 -2.54
CA PHE A 198 -7.37 8.66 -3.23
C PHE A 198 -7.15 7.31 -2.55
N ASN A 199 -8.25 6.60 -2.31
CA ASN A 199 -8.21 5.20 -1.90
C ASN A 199 -8.08 4.29 -3.12
N LEU A 200 -7.22 3.28 -3.02
CA LEU A 200 -7.00 2.30 -4.09
C LEU A 200 -7.07 0.87 -3.54
N GLY A 201 -8.05 0.13 -4.01
CA GLY A 201 -8.33 -1.26 -3.68
C GLY A 201 -9.17 -1.88 -4.78
N SER A 202 -9.71 -3.08 -4.56
CA SER A 202 -10.72 -3.69 -5.44
C SER A 202 -12.11 -3.08 -5.22
N GLY A 203 -12.36 -2.53 -4.03
CA GLY A 203 -13.66 -2.05 -3.59
C GLY A 203 -14.63 -3.16 -3.13
N SER A 204 -14.21 -4.43 -3.14
CA SER A 204 -15.03 -5.58 -2.73
C SER A 204 -14.45 -6.38 -1.57
N GLY A 205 -13.12 -6.43 -1.46
CA GLY A 205 -12.41 -7.21 -0.44
C GLY A 205 -12.45 -8.72 -0.67
N TYR A 206 -11.58 -9.43 0.04
CA TYR A 206 -11.51 -10.89 0.06
C TYR A 206 -11.20 -11.38 1.46
N SER A 207 -11.86 -12.47 1.88
CA SER A 207 -11.55 -13.14 3.14
C SER A 207 -10.25 -13.93 3.04
N VAL A 208 -9.67 -14.30 4.19
CA VAL A 208 -8.46 -15.14 4.19
C VAL A 208 -8.73 -16.50 3.56
N ARG A 209 -9.91 -17.08 3.78
CA ARG A 209 -10.30 -18.37 3.16
C ARG A 209 -10.49 -18.27 1.67
N GLU A 210 -11.03 -17.17 1.15
CA GLU A 210 -11.14 -16.92 -0.30
C GLU A 210 -9.76 -16.81 -0.94
N VAL A 211 -8.80 -16.14 -0.31
CA VAL A 211 -7.41 -16.09 -0.80
C VAL A 211 -6.76 -17.48 -0.83
N ILE A 212 -6.95 -18.29 0.23
CA ILE A 212 -6.45 -19.67 0.29
C ILE A 212 -7.10 -20.54 -0.80
N ALA A 213 -8.40 -20.38 -1.03
CA ALA A 213 -9.11 -21.12 -2.07
C ALA A 213 -8.60 -20.76 -3.49
N ALA A 214 -8.41 -19.47 -3.77
CA ALA A 214 -7.84 -19.02 -5.04
C ALA A 214 -6.41 -19.55 -5.26
N ALA A 215 -5.59 -19.55 -4.22
CA ALA A 215 -4.24 -20.08 -4.28
C ALA A 215 -4.22 -21.61 -4.45
N SER A 216 -5.12 -22.35 -3.76
CA SER A 216 -5.28 -23.80 -3.91
C SER A 216 -5.69 -24.18 -5.34
N ALA A 217 -6.59 -23.41 -5.94
CA ALA A 217 -6.98 -23.58 -7.34
C ALA A 217 -5.81 -23.33 -8.30
N ALA A 218 -5.00 -22.31 -8.06
CA ALA A 218 -3.86 -21.95 -8.91
C ALA A 218 -2.75 -23.00 -8.89
N ILE A 219 -2.47 -23.63 -7.75
CA ILE A 219 -1.42 -24.66 -7.61
C ILE A 219 -1.93 -26.09 -7.86
N GLY A 220 -3.26 -26.30 -7.90
CA GLY A 220 -3.86 -27.60 -8.20
C GLY A 220 -4.00 -28.57 -7.01
N HIS A 221 -3.75 -28.11 -5.79
CA HIS A 221 -3.96 -28.88 -4.56
C HIS A 221 -4.36 -28.00 -3.38
N GLN A 222 -4.89 -28.59 -2.31
CA GLN A 222 -5.26 -27.86 -1.11
C GLN A 222 -4.01 -27.32 -0.38
N ILE A 223 -4.07 -26.07 0.01
CA ILE A 223 -3.04 -25.43 0.83
C ILE A 223 -3.29 -25.78 2.29
N PRO A 224 -2.26 -26.29 3.01
CA PRO A 224 -2.38 -26.58 4.43
C PRO A 224 -2.45 -25.28 5.23
N PHE A 225 -3.40 -25.22 6.16
CA PHE A 225 -3.55 -24.10 7.10
C PHE A 225 -3.87 -24.59 8.51
N ILE A 226 -3.62 -23.73 9.49
CA ILE A 226 -4.03 -23.93 10.89
C ILE A 226 -4.70 -22.68 11.42
N ASP A 227 -5.70 -22.87 12.25
CA ASP A 227 -6.38 -21.79 12.96
C ASP A 227 -5.48 -21.26 14.09
N SER A 228 -5.48 -19.95 14.27
CA SER A 228 -4.68 -19.25 15.27
C SER A 228 -5.52 -18.14 15.92
N PRO A 229 -5.23 -17.73 17.16
CA PRO A 229 -5.92 -16.62 17.79
C PRO A 229 -5.85 -15.35 16.95
N ARG A 230 -6.84 -14.46 17.10
CA ARG A 230 -6.82 -13.13 16.45
C ARG A 230 -5.54 -12.37 16.82
N ARG A 231 -5.02 -11.62 15.87
CA ARG A 231 -3.97 -10.62 16.16
C ARG A 231 -4.60 -9.41 16.84
N ALA A 232 -3.95 -8.90 17.87
CA ALA A 232 -4.39 -7.67 18.51
C ALA A 232 -4.32 -6.49 17.52
N GLY A 233 -5.37 -5.67 17.48
CA GLY A 233 -5.46 -4.51 16.59
C GLY A 233 -5.82 -4.80 15.14
N ASP A 234 -6.10 -6.08 14.78
CA ASP A 234 -6.63 -6.38 13.44
C ASP A 234 -8.15 -6.08 13.39
N PRO A 235 -8.64 -5.30 12.42
CA PRO A 235 -10.08 -5.13 12.22
C PRO A 235 -10.68 -6.32 11.45
N ALA A 236 -11.99 -6.55 11.64
CA ALA A 236 -12.71 -7.59 10.91
C ALA A 236 -12.72 -7.37 9.40
N VAL A 237 -12.93 -6.12 8.96
CA VAL A 237 -13.12 -5.76 7.55
C VAL A 237 -12.37 -4.47 7.23
N LEU A 238 -11.57 -4.51 6.18
CA LEU A 238 -10.95 -3.32 5.57
C LEU A 238 -11.20 -3.35 4.06
N ILE A 239 -12.12 -2.49 3.58
CA ILE A 239 -12.48 -2.37 2.16
C ILE A 239 -12.48 -0.88 1.79
N ALA A 240 -11.88 -0.54 0.65
CA ALA A 240 -11.84 0.81 0.12
C ALA A 240 -13.17 1.22 -0.52
N ASP A 241 -13.61 2.45 -0.31
CA ASP A 241 -14.42 3.12 -1.31
C ASP A 241 -13.48 3.70 -2.38
N ILE A 242 -13.65 3.28 -3.62
CA ILE A 242 -12.82 3.69 -4.76
C ILE A 242 -13.54 4.66 -5.71
N SER A 243 -14.72 5.15 -5.34
CA SER A 243 -15.58 5.99 -6.18
C SER A 243 -14.88 7.27 -6.61
N LYS A 244 -14.07 7.87 -5.72
CA LYS A 244 -13.29 9.07 -6.03
C LYS A 244 -12.22 8.80 -7.09
N ALA A 245 -11.48 7.70 -6.97
CA ALA A 245 -10.48 7.32 -7.98
C ALA A 245 -11.14 7.02 -9.33
N LYS A 246 -12.29 6.34 -9.34
CA LYS A 246 -13.07 6.11 -10.57
C LYS A 246 -13.47 7.40 -11.25
N THR A 247 -14.03 8.36 -10.51
CA THR A 247 -14.60 9.58 -11.09
C THR A 247 -13.54 10.63 -11.44
N GLN A 248 -12.49 10.79 -10.63
CA GLN A 248 -11.52 11.87 -10.80
C GLN A 248 -10.25 11.45 -11.53
N LEU A 249 -9.83 10.18 -11.41
CA LEU A 249 -8.68 9.65 -12.12
C LEU A 249 -9.06 8.82 -13.35
N ASN A 250 -10.36 8.55 -13.58
CA ASN A 250 -10.80 7.56 -14.56
C ASN A 250 -10.05 6.23 -14.39
N TRP A 251 -9.98 5.77 -13.12
CA TRP A 251 -9.25 4.58 -12.74
C TRP A 251 -10.16 3.57 -12.03
N GLU A 252 -10.04 2.32 -12.41
CA GLU A 252 -10.61 1.19 -11.69
C GLU A 252 -9.70 -0.03 -11.80
N PRO A 253 -9.71 -0.93 -10.80
CA PRO A 253 -8.94 -2.17 -10.88
C PRO A 253 -9.55 -3.09 -11.93
N THR A 254 -8.69 -3.74 -12.71
CA THR A 254 -9.10 -4.66 -13.79
C THR A 254 -8.70 -6.11 -13.52
N ARG A 255 -7.87 -6.36 -12.50
CA ARG A 255 -7.31 -7.67 -12.17
C ARG A 255 -7.88 -8.16 -10.86
N ASP A 256 -8.46 -9.36 -10.92
CA ASP A 256 -9.09 -10.04 -9.79
C ASP A 256 -8.08 -10.82 -8.92
N MET A 257 -8.58 -11.46 -7.85
CA MET A 257 -7.77 -12.28 -6.95
C MET A 257 -7.09 -13.45 -7.67
N ASN A 258 -7.76 -14.08 -8.62
CA ASN A 258 -7.17 -15.20 -9.37
C ASN A 258 -5.97 -14.74 -10.19
N THR A 259 -6.05 -13.57 -10.81
CA THR A 259 -4.95 -12.95 -11.55
C THR A 259 -3.80 -12.59 -10.59
N MET A 260 -4.11 -11.96 -9.44
CA MET A 260 -3.11 -11.60 -8.42
C MET A 260 -2.33 -12.83 -7.95
N VAL A 261 -3.03 -13.91 -7.60
CA VAL A 261 -2.43 -15.18 -7.16
C VAL A 261 -1.62 -15.83 -8.26
N SER A 262 -2.18 -15.93 -9.48
CA SER A 262 -1.51 -16.55 -10.63
C SER A 262 -0.19 -15.84 -10.98
N ASP A 263 -0.20 -14.51 -11.01
CA ASP A 263 1.00 -13.74 -11.36
C ASP A 263 2.05 -13.78 -10.23
N THR A 264 1.61 -13.78 -8.96
CA THR A 264 2.52 -14.03 -7.84
C THR A 264 3.17 -15.41 -7.95
N LEU A 265 2.38 -16.47 -8.18
CA LEU A 265 2.88 -17.85 -8.33
C LEU A 265 3.91 -17.96 -9.45
N LYS A 266 3.60 -17.43 -10.64
CA LYS A 266 4.53 -17.42 -11.79
C LYS A 266 5.82 -16.67 -11.51
N SER A 267 5.79 -15.65 -10.66
CA SER A 267 6.97 -14.88 -10.29
C SER A 267 7.90 -15.58 -9.30
N MET A 268 7.45 -16.68 -8.69
CA MET A 268 8.21 -17.52 -7.75
C MET A 268 8.94 -18.68 -8.46
N ALA A 269 8.57 -18.99 -9.70
CA ALA A 269 9.20 -20.03 -10.55
C ALA A 269 10.52 -19.48 -11.23
#